data_827f71b6bc0444341040087c2e10d8a1
#
_entry.id   827f71b6bc0444341040087c2e10d8a1
#
_cell.length_a   1.000
_cell.length_b   1.000
_cell.length_c   1.000
_cell.angle_alpha   90.00
_cell.angle_beta   90.00
_cell.angle_gamma   90.00
#
_symmetry.space_group_name_H-M   'P 1'
#
loop_
_entity.id
_entity.type
_entity.pdbx_description
1 polymer ?
#
loop_
_entity_poly.entity_id
_entity_poly.type
_entity_poly.pdbx_seq_one_letter_code
_entity_poly.pdbx_strand_id
1 'polypeptide(L)'
;MTKRDLVQYFVVNKELKMSTGKTAAQVAHAATLSTIELMQRTSPFQDRQEDFVEWVQTGMKKIILKGKQSELEKLEKRGYFSIHDSGLTEIASGSLTVIALPPMEKSHAKEFIGHLTLLKN
;
A
#
# COMPACT_ATOMS: atom_id res chain seq x y z
N MET A 1 6.86 28.38 -3.94
CA MET A 1 7.07 27.13 -3.21
C MET A 1 6.70 25.92 -4.05
N THR A 2 7.59 24.97 -4.13
CA THR A 2 7.33 23.74 -4.89
C THR A 2 6.38 22.86 -4.11
N LYS A 3 5.31 22.41 -4.75
CA LYS A 3 4.42 21.44 -4.11
C LYS A 3 5.13 20.09 -3.98
N ARG A 4 4.97 19.48 -2.83
CA ARG A 4 5.46 18.13 -2.62
C ARG A 4 4.54 17.16 -3.36
N ASP A 5 5.11 16.15 -4.00
CA ASP A 5 4.34 15.11 -4.69
C ASP A 5 4.19 13.93 -3.74
N LEU A 6 3.15 14.01 -2.90
CA LEU A 6 2.85 12.98 -1.90
C LEU A 6 1.91 11.94 -2.48
N VAL A 7 2.30 10.69 -2.36
CA VAL A 7 1.58 9.56 -2.94
C VAL A 7 1.52 8.42 -1.92
N GLN A 8 0.38 7.74 -1.86
CA GLN A 8 0.30 6.46 -1.16
C GLN A 8 0.40 5.34 -2.18
N TYR A 9 1.38 4.47 -2.01
CA TYR A 9 1.61 3.34 -2.89
C TYR A 9 1.03 2.07 -2.30
N PHE A 10 0.47 1.24 -3.18
CA PHE A 10 0.00 -0.10 -2.84
C PHE A 10 0.69 -1.08 -3.77
N VAL A 11 1.14 -2.20 -3.23
CA VAL A 11 1.76 -3.25 -4.05
C VAL A 11 0.89 -4.49 -3.97
N VAL A 12 0.35 -4.89 -5.12
CA VAL A 12 -0.54 -6.05 -5.25
C VAL A 12 0.29 -7.27 -5.61
N ASN A 13 0.02 -8.41 -4.97
CA ASN A 13 0.69 -9.66 -5.24
C ASN A 13 0.22 -10.24 -6.58
N LYS A 14 1.03 -10.07 -7.62
CA LYS A 14 0.67 -10.52 -8.96
C LYS A 14 0.64 -12.04 -9.11
N GLU A 15 1.30 -12.76 -8.21
CA GLU A 15 1.36 -14.23 -8.31
C GLU A 15 0.05 -14.89 -7.94
N LEU A 16 -0.82 -14.20 -7.21
CA LEU A 16 -2.13 -14.73 -6.81
C LEU A 16 -3.15 -14.68 -7.94
N LYS A 17 -2.90 -13.90 -8.97
CA LYS A 17 -3.79 -13.76 -10.15
C LYS A 17 -5.25 -13.51 -9.76
N MET A 18 -5.44 -12.61 -8.80
CA MET A 18 -6.78 -12.26 -8.34
C MET A 18 -7.59 -11.58 -9.45
N SER A 19 -8.91 -11.81 -9.43
CA SER A 19 -9.83 -11.12 -10.33
C SER A 19 -9.79 -9.62 -10.07
N THR A 20 -10.30 -8.83 -11.01
CA THR A 20 -10.38 -7.36 -10.88
C THR A 20 -11.14 -6.96 -9.62
N GLY A 21 -12.30 -7.58 -9.38
CA GLY A 21 -13.10 -7.27 -8.19
C GLY A 21 -12.38 -7.61 -6.90
N LYS A 22 -11.76 -8.79 -6.82
CA LYS A 22 -11.00 -9.21 -5.64
C LYS A 22 -9.84 -8.26 -5.39
N THR A 23 -9.11 -7.88 -6.45
CA THR A 23 -7.99 -6.95 -6.35
C THR A 23 -8.45 -5.60 -5.82
N ALA A 24 -9.53 -5.06 -6.37
CA ALA A 24 -10.08 -3.78 -5.93
C ALA A 24 -10.49 -3.82 -4.45
N ALA A 25 -11.14 -4.90 -4.03
CA ALA A 25 -11.57 -5.07 -2.64
C ALA A 25 -10.37 -5.11 -1.70
N GLN A 26 -9.31 -5.84 -2.06
CA GLN A 26 -8.13 -5.96 -1.22
C GLN A 26 -7.37 -4.63 -1.11
N VAL A 27 -7.27 -3.88 -2.21
CA VAL A 27 -6.64 -2.55 -2.18
C VAL A 27 -7.46 -1.59 -1.33
N ALA A 28 -8.78 -1.61 -1.47
CA ALA A 28 -9.67 -0.78 -0.66
C ALA A 28 -9.53 -1.12 0.84
N HIS A 29 -9.42 -2.42 1.15
CA HIS A 29 -9.20 -2.87 2.52
C HIS A 29 -7.88 -2.31 3.08
N ALA A 30 -6.81 -2.39 2.28
CA ALA A 30 -5.51 -1.87 2.67
C ALA A 30 -5.55 -0.35 2.89
N ALA A 31 -6.27 0.37 2.03
CA ALA A 31 -6.43 1.82 2.16
C ALA A 31 -7.15 2.17 3.48
N THR A 32 -8.21 1.45 3.80
CA THR A 32 -8.97 1.68 5.01
C THR A 32 -8.12 1.41 6.27
N LEU A 33 -7.47 0.24 6.31
CA LEU A 33 -6.64 -0.13 7.46
C LEU A 33 -5.50 0.84 7.68
N SER A 34 -4.78 1.20 6.61
CA SER A 34 -3.64 2.11 6.74
C SER A 34 -4.09 3.50 7.20
N THR A 35 -5.23 3.97 6.73
CA THR A 35 -5.77 5.26 7.15
C THR A 35 -6.12 5.25 8.63
N ILE A 36 -6.79 4.20 9.10
CA ILE A 36 -7.14 4.06 10.51
C ILE A 36 -5.88 4.10 11.38
N GLU A 37 -4.85 3.33 11.00
CA GLU A 37 -3.59 3.31 11.76
C GLU A 37 -2.87 4.66 11.74
N LEU A 38 -2.83 5.32 10.59
CA LEU A 38 -2.16 6.61 10.46
C LEU A 38 -2.86 7.70 11.27
N MET A 39 -4.13 7.55 11.57
CA MET A 39 -4.87 8.48 12.38
C MET A 39 -4.66 8.27 13.88
N GLN A 40 -4.03 7.17 14.28
CA GLN A 40 -3.81 6.86 15.69
C GLN A 40 -2.49 7.45 16.19
N ARG A 41 -2.49 7.95 17.44
CA ARG A 41 -1.29 8.53 18.06
C ARG A 41 -0.19 7.50 18.31
N THR A 42 -0.58 6.24 18.42
CA THR A 42 0.35 5.12 18.68
C THR A 42 0.80 4.42 17.42
N SER A 43 0.54 5.02 16.26
CA SER A 43 0.95 4.46 14.99
C SER A 43 2.48 4.27 14.93
N PRO A 44 2.97 3.14 14.42
CA PRO A 44 4.41 2.94 14.20
C PRO A 44 4.97 3.93 13.17
N PHE A 45 4.10 4.62 12.42
CA PHE A 45 4.50 5.61 11.43
C PHE A 45 4.24 7.03 11.93
N GLN A 46 4.46 7.27 13.22
CA GLN A 46 4.26 8.59 13.83
C GLN A 46 5.06 9.68 13.12
N ASP A 47 6.23 9.35 12.61
CA ASP A 47 7.08 10.26 11.87
C ASP A 47 6.53 10.62 10.49
N ARG A 48 5.48 9.92 10.02
CA ARG A 48 4.82 10.18 8.75
C ARG A 48 3.50 10.96 8.89
N GLN A 49 3.20 11.44 10.09
CA GLN A 49 1.94 12.14 10.35
C GLN A 49 1.81 13.42 9.53
N GLU A 50 2.88 14.18 9.39
CA GLU A 50 2.86 15.40 8.59
C GLU A 50 2.58 15.12 7.12
N ASP A 51 3.23 14.10 6.58
CA ASP A 51 3.01 13.68 5.19
C ASP A 51 1.57 13.23 4.99
N PHE A 52 1.04 12.47 5.94
CA PHE A 52 -0.33 11.99 5.89
C PHE A 52 -1.33 13.15 5.85
N VAL A 53 -1.19 14.12 6.75
CA VAL A 53 -2.09 15.27 6.82
C VAL A 53 -2.04 16.07 5.53
N GLU A 54 -0.85 16.36 5.03
CA GLU A 54 -0.69 17.11 3.78
C GLU A 54 -1.26 16.33 2.60
N TRP A 55 -1.03 15.03 2.55
CA TRP A 55 -1.56 14.16 1.50
C TRP A 55 -3.10 14.19 1.47
N VAL A 56 -3.74 14.12 2.65
CA VAL A 56 -5.20 14.24 2.74
C VAL A 56 -5.68 15.57 2.18
N GLN A 57 -4.96 16.64 2.47
CA GLN A 57 -5.33 18.00 2.03
C GLN A 57 -5.06 18.24 0.54
N THR A 58 -4.22 17.43 -0.09
CA THR A 58 -3.79 17.65 -1.47
C THR A 58 -4.31 16.60 -2.45
N GLY A 59 -5.36 15.86 -2.09
CA GLY A 59 -6.07 15.01 -3.02
C GLY A 59 -5.95 13.51 -2.81
N MET A 60 -5.18 13.06 -1.82
CA MET A 60 -5.06 11.63 -1.48
C MET A 60 -4.65 10.75 -2.67
N LYS A 61 -3.64 11.18 -3.41
CA LYS A 61 -3.16 10.48 -4.59
C LYS A 61 -2.69 9.07 -4.25
N LYS A 62 -3.13 8.10 -5.03
CA LYS A 62 -2.79 6.69 -4.84
C LYS A 62 -2.25 6.10 -6.15
N ILE A 63 -1.24 5.25 -6.03
CA ILE A 63 -0.69 4.52 -7.17
C ILE A 63 -0.61 3.05 -6.81
N ILE A 64 -1.10 2.20 -7.71
CA ILE A 64 -1.14 0.76 -7.49
C ILE A 64 -0.06 0.09 -8.35
N LEU A 65 0.84 -0.61 -7.68
CA LEU A 65 1.93 -1.34 -8.31
C LEU A 65 1.67 -2.84 -8.20
N LYS A 66 2.36 -3.63 -9.00
CA LYS A 66 2.35 -5.08 -8.88
C LYS A 66 3.74 -5.57 -8.50
N GLY A 67 3.79 -6.64 -7.71
CA GLY A 67 5.05 -7.24 -7.30
C GLY A 67 4.89 -8.73 -7.07
N LYS A 68 6.03 -9.42 -7.04
CA LYS A 68 6.08 -10.85 -6.70
C LYS A 68 5.90 -11.04 -5.20
N GLN A 69 5.54 -12.25 -4.79
CA GLN A 69 5.42 -12.62 -3.37
C GLN A 69 6.64 -12.16 -2.56
N SER A 70 7.85 -12.39 -3.07
CA SER A 70 9.08 -12.02 -2.37
C SER A 70 9.20 -10.52 -2.15
N GLU A 71 8.71 -9.71 -3.07
CA GLU A 71 8.73 -8.25 -2.94
C GLU A 71 7.79 -7.78 -1.82
N LEU A 72 6.60 -8.37 -1.77
CA LEU A 72 5.65 -8.04 -0.71
C LEU A 72 6.18 -8.48 0.65
N GLU A 73 6.82 -9.65 0.73
CA GLU A 73 7.41 -10.13 1.98
C GLU A 73 8.50 -9.20 2.51
N LYS A 74 9.32 -8.64 1.63
CA LYS A 74 10.34 -7.67 2.01
C LYS A 74 9.71 -6.42 2.63
N LEU A 75 8.64 -5.94 2.02
CA LEU A 75 7.93 -4.75 2.52
C LEU A 75 7.21 -5.05 3.83
N GLU A 76 6.64 -6.24 3.98
CA GLU A 76 6.02 -6.67 5.23
C GLU A 76 7.04 -6.68 6.37
N LYS A 77 8.25 -7.19 6.11
CA LYS A 77 9.32 -7.21 7.11
C LYS A 77 9.75 -5.82 7.56
N ARG A 78 9.58 -4.82 6.70
CA ARG A 78 9.84 -3.42 7.05
C ARG A 78 8.75 -2.84 7.95
N GLY A 79 7.65 -3.57 8.15
CA GLY A 79 6.56 -3.13 9.02
C GLY A 79 5.46 -2.36 8.30
N TYR A 80 5.44 -2.34 6.97
CA TYR A 80 4.37 -1.69 6.23
C TYR A 80 3.07 -2.48 6.36
N PHE A 81 1.95 -1.81 6.06
CA PHE A 81 0.61 -2.38 6.25
C PHE A 81 0.39 -3.58 5.32
N SER A 82 0.10 -4.74 5.91
CA SER A 82 -0.05 -5.99 5.15
C SER A 82 -1.49 -6.49 5.23
N ILE A 83 -2.02 -6.94 4.10
CA ILE A 83 -3.33 -7.57 4.04
C ILE A 83 -3.16 -9.04 3.74
N HIS A 84 -3.67 -9.88 4.65
CA HIS A 84 -3.73 -11.33 4.45
C HIS A 84 -5.18 -11.72 4.27
N ASP A 85 -5.47 -12.49 3.23
CA ASP A 85 -6.84 -12.86 2.91
C ASP A 85 -7.40 -13.84 3.95
N SER A 86 -8.70 -13.71 4.25
CA SER A 86 -9.38 -14.60 5.19
C SER A 86 -9.70 -15.96 4.57
N GLY A 87 -9.54 -16.11 3.25
CA GLY A 87 -9.80 -17.37 2.57
C GLY A 87 -11.26 -17.64 2.25
N LEU A 88 -12.07 -16.60 2.22
CA LEU A 88 -13.52 -16.72 1.94
C LEU A 88 -13.84 -16.61 0.46
N THR A 89 -12.84 -16.45 -0.40
CA THR A 89 -13.06 -16.23 -1.82
C THR A 89 -12.14 -17.10 -2.67
N GLU A 90 -11.60 -16.57 -3.74
CA GLU A 90 -10.91 -17.30 -4.81
C GLU A 90 -9.48 -17.72 -4.51
N ILE A 91 -8.89 -17.24 -3.40
CA ILE A 91 -7.49 -17.56 -3.07
C ILE A 91 -7.38 -18.23 -1.69
N ALA A 92 -6.22 -18.83 -1.44
CA ALA A 92 -5.99 -19.54 -0.19
C ALA A 92 -6.01 -18.62 1.03
N SER A 93 -6.55 -19.13 2.14
CA SER A 93 -6.57 -18.41 3.41
C SER A 93 -5.16 -18.04 3.85
N GLY A 94 -4.99 -16.81 4.31
CA GLY A 94 -3.70 -16.30 4.78
C GLY A 94 -2.80 -15.76 3.68
N SER A 95 -3.22 -15.80 2.41
CA SER A 95 -2.42 -15.26 1.31
C SER A 95 -2.16 -13.77 1.51
N LEU A 96 -0.90 -13.36 1.35
CA LEU A 96 -0.50 -11.95 1.40
C LEU A 96 -0.90 -11.30 0.08
N THR A 97 -1.90 -10.43 0.12
CA THR A 97 -2.51 -9.88 -1.09
C THR A 97 -2.00 -8.50 -1.48
N VAL A 98 -1.86 -7.61 -0.50
CA VAL A 98 -1.50 -6.21 -0.75
C VAL A 98 -0.63 -5.71 0.39
N ILE A 99 0.34 -4.89 0.04
CA ILE A 99 1.08 -4.06 1.00
C ILE A 99 0.73 -2.61 0.71
N ALA A 100 0.39 -1.86 1.75
CA ALA A 100 0.21 -0.41 1.64
C ALA A 100 1.35 0.30 2.35
N LEU A 101 1.96 1.28 1.69
CA LEU A 101 2.93 2.16 2.33
C LEU A 101 2.20 3.38 2.88
N PRO A 102 2.73 4.07 3.90
CA PRO A 102 2.17 5.36 4.27
C PRO A 102 2.42 6.39 3.16
N PRO A 103 1.61 7.44 3.07
CA PRO A 103 1.88 8.51 2.10
C PRO A 103 3.28 9.09 2.30
N MET A 104 3.98 9.30 1.21
CA MET A 104 5.35 9.81 1.22
C MET A 104 5.67 10.49 -0.10
N GLU A 105 6.76 11.23 -0.12
CA GLU A 105 7.22 11.84 -1.36
C GLU A 105 7.58 10.75 -2.37
N LYS A 106 7.19 10.97 -3.61
CA LYS A 106 7.43 10.04 -4.70
C LYS A 106 8.92 9.69 -4.83
N SER A 107 9.79 10.69 -4.66
CA SER A 107 11.23 10.48 -4.74
C SER A 107 11.74 9.55 -3.63
N HIS A 108 11.16 9.65 -2.43
CA HIS A 108 11.52 8.79 -1.32
C HIS A 108 11.07 7.34 -1.56
N ALA A 109 9.85 7.17 -2.08
CA ALA A 109 9.32 5.84 -2.37
C ALA A 109 10.16 5.07 -3.39
N LYS A 110 10.81 5.76 -4.33
CA LYS A 110 11.65 5.12 -5.34
C LYS A 110 12.77 4.29 -4.75
N GLU A 111 13.22 4.62 -3.55
CA GLU A 111 14.29 3.87 -2.88
C GLU A 111 13.87 2.44 -2.55
N PHE A 112 12.58 2.21 -2.36
CA PHE A 112 12.05 0.89 -1.96
C PHE A 112 11.35 0.17 -3.10
N ILE A 113 10.60 0.91 -3.92
CA ILE A 113 9.68 0.34 -4.89
C ILE A 113 9.85 0.88 -6.31
N GLY A 114 10.95 1.61 -6.57
CA GLY A 114 11.20 2.21 -7.88
C GLY A 114 11.33 1.20 -9.02
N HIS A 115 11.67 -0.04 -8.69
CA HIS A 115 11.82 -1.11 -9.68
C HIS A 115 10.49 -1.83 -9.99
N LEU A 116 9.43 -1.54 -9.24
CA LEU A 116 8.13 -2.17 -9.48
C LEU A 116 7.35 -1.40 -10.54
N THR A 117 6.45 -2.09 -11.22
CA THR A 117 5.68 -1.52 -12.33
C THR A 117 4.22 -1.35 -11.94
N LEU A 118 3.53 -0.47 -12.68
CA LEU A 118 2.11 -0.21 -12.46
C LEU A 118 1.28 -1.47 -12.66
N LEU A 119 0.25 -1.63 -11.84
CA LEU A 119 -0.73 -2.69 -12.04
C LEU A 119 -1.61 -2.29 -13.23
N LYS A 120 -1.38 -2.95 -14.35
CA LYS A 120 -2.19 -2.83 -15.56
C LYS A 120 -2.67 -4.23 -15.90
N ASN A 121 -3.90 -4.37 -16.16
CA ASN A 121 -4.51 -5.65 -16.61
C ASN A 121 -3.63 -6.89 -16.53
#